data_6c492ef898b8eb8ed618af9763144c9c
#
_entry.id   6c492ef898b8eb8ed618af9763144c9c
#
_cell.length_a   1.000
_cell.length_b   1.000
_cell.length_c   1.000
_cell.angle_alpha   90.00
_cell.angle_beta   90.00
_cell.angle_gamma   90.00
#
_symmetry.space_group_name_H-M   'P 1'
#
loop_
_entity.id
_entity.type
_entity.pdbx_description
1 polymer ?
#
loop_
_entity_poly.entity_id
_entity_poly.type
_entity_poly.pdbx_seq_one_letter_code
_entity_poly.pdbx_strand_id
1 'polypeptide(L)'
;VEGRDPCRVPMPWEADRPQAGFTAADDAWLPIPDSYPPLSVDRQEDDAFSTLNVTRALIAWRKLNLDLTRQPLEFFELLPDPLFAFRRSDGHRQLTALFNLSDTRISLQIDDAGLLAALGHGPDESALLTMPAYGVLVLGDDYSPFPSWGEATEGWHWVNAAEVLA
;
A
#
# COMPACT_ATOMS: atom_id res chain seq x y z
N VAL A 1 6.91 7.04 -28.15
CA VAL A 1 7.79 7.76 -27.21
C VAL A 1 8.98 6.87 -26.92
N GLU A 2 10.21 7.31 -27.22
CA GLU A 2 11.42 6.52 -27.05
C GLU A 2 12.23 6.96 -25.82
N GLY A 3 13.02 6.06 -25.26
CA GLY A 3 13.96 6.38 -24.19
C GLY A 3 13.29 6.70 -22.84
N ARG A 4 13.68 7.87 -22.25
CA ARG A 4 13.23 8.30 -20.90
C ARG A 4 11.97 9.16 -20.92
N ASP A 5 11.41 9.46 -22.07
CA ASP A 5 10.26 10.37 -22.18
C ASP A 5 9.02 9.90 -21.43
N PRO A 6 8.69 8.60 -21.34
CA PRO A 6 7.57 8.13 -20.51
C PRO A 6 7.69 8.50 -19.03
N CYS A 7 8.92 8.65 -18.52
CA CYS A 7 9.18 9.07 -17.13
C CYS A 7 9.21 10.60 -16.95
N ARG A 8 8.98 11.37 -18.00
CA ARG A 8 9.08 12.84 -18.02
C ARG A 8 7.80 13.52 -18.49
N VAL A 9 6.72 12.75 -18.63
CA VAL A 9 5.42 13.30 -19.00
C VAL A 9 5.01 14.36 -17.97
N PRO A 10 4.46 15.51 -18.41
CA PRO A 10 3.98 16.55 -17.52
C PRO A 10 2.96 15.98 -16.50
N MET A 11 3.09 16.37 -15.24
CA MET A 11 2.18 15.95 -14.18
C MET A 11 0.81 16.62 -14.38
N PRO A 12 -0.30 15.87 -14.37
CA PRO A 12 -1.63 16.42 -14.43
C PRO A 12 -2.02 17.02 -13.06
N TRP A 13 -2.30 18.30 -13.03
CA TRP A 13 -2.73 19.02 -11.84
C TRP A 13 -4.25 19.18 -11.76
N GLU A 14 -4.87 19.55 -12.88
CA GLU A 14 -6.30 19.85 -12.96
C GLU A 14 -6.88 19.21 -14.23
N ALA A 15 -7.73 18.18 -14.06
CA ALA A 15 -8.21 17.32 -15.14
C ALA A 15 -8.84 18.08 -16.32
N ASP A 16 -9.63 19.11 -16.00
CA ASP A 16 -10.49 19.81 -16.98
C ASP A 16 -9.80 21.05 -17.57
N ARG A 17 -8.55 21.33 -17.21
CA ARG A 17 -7.79 22.44 -17.78
C ARG A 17 -6.98 22.04 -19.01
N PRO A 18 -6.76 22.98 -19.96
CA PRO A 18 -5.79 22.75 -21.04
C PRO A 18 -4.45 22.28 -20.47
N GLN A 19 -3.81 21.35 -21.16
CA GLN A 19 -2.56 20.71 -20.71
C GLN A 19 -2.63 20.15 -19.29
N ALA A 20 -3.83 19.70 -18.86
CA ALA A 20 -4.10 19.20 -17.51
C ALA A 20 -3.59 20.13 -16.40
N GLY A 21 -3.64 21.44 -16.59
CA GLY A 21 -3.19 22.46 -15.65
C GLY A 21 -1.67 22.54 -15.46
N PHE A 22 -0.87 21.80 -16.22
CA PHE A 22 0.58 21.82 -16.11
C PHE A 22 1.22 23.12 -16.60
N THR A 23 0.71 23.69 -17.69
CA THR A 23 1.18 24.93 -18.28
C THR A 23 0.05 25.76 -18.85
N ALA A 24 0.26 27.08 -18.94
CA ALA A 24 -0.62 27.99 -19.64
C ALA A 24 -0.26 28.18 -21.13
N ALA A 25 0.79 27.53 -21.62
CA ALA A 25 1.16 27.51 -23.03
C ALA A 25 0.19 26.62 -23.84
N ASP A 26 0.11 26.86 -25.15
CA ASP A 26 -0.74 26.08 -26.06
C ASP A 26 -0.37 24.58 -26.05
N ASP A 27 0.93 24.28 -25.95
CA ASP A 27 1.46 22.92 -25.91
C ASP A 27 2.38 22.70 -24.72
N ALA A 28 2.29 21.53 -24.11
CA ALA A 28 3.27 21.05 -23.13
C ALA A 28 4.53 20.53 -23.87
N TRP A 29 5.67 20.52 -23.17
CA TRP A 29 6.95 20.05 -23.73
C TRP A 29 6.98 18.59 -24.18
N LEU A 30 6.09 17.76 -23.63
CA LEU A 30 5.75 16.41 -24.09
C LEU A 30 4.24 16.24 -24.06
N PRO A 31 3.67 15.41 -24.95
CA PRO A 31 2.23 15.16 -24.93
C PRO A 31 1.81 14.45 -23.63
N ILE A 32 0.69 14.88 -23.07
CA ILE A 32 0.05 14.26 -21.92
C ILE A 32 -0.85 13.15 -22.44
N PRO A 33 -0.67 11.88 -22.01
CA PRO A 33 -1.57 10.79 -22.43
C PRO A 33 -3.00 11.02 -21.99
N ASP A 34 -3.98 10.63 -22.81
CA ASP A 34 -5.41 10.75 -22.52
C ASP A 34 -5.85 10.05 -21.23
N SER A 35 -5.07 9.06 -20.79
CA SER A 35 -5.29 8.34 -19.53
C SER A 35 -4.87 9.11 -18.28
N TYR A 36 -4.14 10.24 -18.39
CA TYR A 36 -3.57 10.96 -17.25
C TYR A 36 -4.55 11.94 -16.58
N PRO A 37 -5.41 12.70 -17.29
CA PRO A 37 -6.33 13.62 -16.63
C PRO A 37 -7.17 13.01 -15.51
N PRO A 38 -7.69 11.77 -15.61
CA PRO A 38 -8.37 11.12 -14.48
C PRO A 38 -7.48 10.89 -13.24
N LEU A 39 -6.16 10.88 -13.40
CA LEU A 39 -5.16 10.74 -12.34
C LEU A 39 -4.61 12.08 -11.84
N SER A 40 -5.23 13.21 -12.23
CA SER A 40 -4.83 14.55 -11.82
C SER A 40 -4.94 14.77 -10.31
N VAL A 41 -4.17 15.71 -9.81
CA VAL A 41 -4.11 16.01 -8.37
C VAL A 41 -5.50 16.41 -7.84
N ASP A 42 -6.24 17.27 -8.54
CA ASP A 42 -7.58 17.70 -8.13
C ASP A 42 -8.56 16.51 -7.99
N ARG A 43 -8.54 15.55 -8.92
CA ARG A 43 -9.36 14.35 -8.83
C ARG A 43 -8.96 13.44 -7.68
N GLN A 44 -7.66 13.30 -7.44
CA GLN A 44 -7.15 12.47 -6.37
C GLN A 44 -7.33 13.10 -4.98
N GLU A 45 -7.40 14.44 -4.86
CA GLU A 45 -7.66 15.11 -3.58
C GLU A 45 -9.05 14.80 -3.04
N ASP A 46 -10.03 14.63 -3.91
CA ASP A 46 -11.42 14.33 -3.54
C ASP A 46 -11.65 12.84 -3.24
N ASP A 47 -10.69 11.97 -3.57
CA ASP A 47 -10.75 10.53 -3.31
C ASP A 47 -9.83 10.13 -2.16
N ALA A 48 -10.43 9.77 -1.01
CA ALA A 48 -9.68 9.34 0.18
C ALA A 48 -8.78 8.11 -0.07
N PHE A 49 -9.09 7.30 -1.07
CA PHE A 49 -8.37 6.07 -1.43
C PHE A 49 -7.40 6.26 -2.61
N SER A 50 -7.30 7.46 -3.13
CA SER A 50 -6.36 7.77 -4.19
C SER A 50 -4.91 7.50 -3.76
N THR A 51 -4.05 7.21 -4.73
CA THR A 51 -2.59 7.06 -4.50
C THR A 51 -2.01 8.29 -3.79
N LEU A 52 -2.49 9.50 -4.11
CA LEU A 52 -2.06 10.73 -3.46
C LEU A 52 -2.38 10.74 -1.97
N ASN A 53 -3.63 10.49 -1.59
CA ASN A 53 -4.06 10.55 -0.20
C ASN A 53 -3.52 9.39 0.62
N VAL A 54 -3.45 8.18 0.05
CA VAL A 54 -2.77 7.02 0.67
C VAL A 54 -1.31 7.34 0.94
N THR A 55 -0.58 7.89 -0.04
CA THR A 55 0.83 8.24 0.12
C THR A 55 1.02 9.31 1.20
N ARG A 56 0.17 10.34 1.23
CA ARG A 56 0.18 11.38 2.28
C ARG A 56 -0.02 10.78 3.67
N ALA A 57 -0.99 9.87 3.82
CA ALA A 57 -1.27 9.19 5.09
C ALA A 57 -0.09 8.33 5.55
N LEU A 58 0.51 7.56 4.65
CA LEU A 58 1.70 6.77 4.93
C LEU A 58 2.91 7.61 5.36
N ILE A 59 3.14 8.73 4.68
CA ILE A 59 4.23 9.67 5.04
C ILE A 59 3.97 10.29 6.41
N ALA A 60 2.74 10.71 6.69
CA ALA A 60 2.36 11.27 7.99
C ALA A 60 2.56 10.24 9.11
N TRP A 61 2.05 9.01 8.92
CA TRP A 61 2.24 7.91 9.85
C TRP A 61 3.73 7.60 10.09
N ARG A 62 4.52 7.51 9.04
CA ARG A 62 5.97 7.28 9.15
C ARG A 62 6.67 8.34 10.00
N LYS A 63 6.30 9.61 9.84
CA LYS A 63 6.88 10.72 10.62
C LYS A 63 6.56 10.59 12.11
N LEU A 64 5.38 10.11 12.45
CA LEU A 64 4.97 9.89 13.85
C LEU A 64 5.61 8.63 14.46
N ASN A 65 6.09 7.70 13.65
CA ASN A 65 6.64 6.41 14.05
C ASN A 65 8.11 6.23 13.63
N LEU A 66 8.91 7.29 13.70
CA LEU A 66 10.31 7.26 13.24
C LEU A 66 11.17 6.24 14.01
N ASP A 67 10.93 6.09 15.30
CA ASP A 67 11.71 5.17 16.14
C ASP A 67 11.49 3.72 15.71
N LEU A 68 10.25 3.36 15.39
CA LEU A 68 9.89 2.04 14.87
C LEU A 68 10.34 1.86 13.41
N THR A 69 10.09 2.84 12.55
CA THR A 69 10.39 2.75 11.12
C THR A 69 11.88 2.80 10.78
N ARG A 70 12.74 3.18 11.71
CA ARG A 70 14.21 3.14 11.60
C ARG A 70 14.82 1.82 12.05
N GLN A 71 14.06 0.96 12.72
CA GLN A 71 14.56 -0.35 13.15
C GLN A 71 14.89 -1.23 11.94
N PRO A 72 15.82 -2.18 12.08
CA PRO A 72 16.10 -3.15 11.04
C PRO A 72 14.86 -3.90 10.58
N LEU A 73 14.86 -4.35 9.33
CA LEU A 73 13.86 -5.25 8.80
C LEU A 73 14.23 -6.68 9.17
N GLU A 74 13.27 -7.41 9.72
CA GLU A 74 13.33 -8.85 9.92
C GLU A 74 12.36 -9.50 8.93
N PHE A 75 12.87 -10.33 8.02
CA PHE A 75 12.05 -10.96 6.98
C PHE A 75 11.54 -12.33 7.45
N PHE A 76 10.33 -12.68 7.03
CA PHE A 76 9.79 -14.03 7.20
C PHE A 76 10.23 -14.89 6.00
N GLU A 77 11.16 -15.83 6.22
CA GLU A 77 11.81 -16.61 5.17
C GLU A 77 10.95 -17.77 4.65
N LEU A 78 9.93 -18.20 5.39
CA LEU A 78 9.15 -19.40 5.07
C LEU A 78 7.87 -19.11 4.27
N LEU A 79 7.66 -17.89 3.81
CA LEU A 79 6.51 -17.58 2.97
C LEU A 79 6.78 -17.98 1.52
N PRO A 80 5.83 -18.68 0.86
CA PRO A 80 5.97 -19.01 -0.55
C PRO A 80 5.78 -17.78 -1.42
N ASP A 81 6.47 -17.74 -2.56
CA ASP A 81 6.19 -16.77 -3.61
C ASP A 81 4.70 -16.84 -4.02
N PRO A 82 4.06 -15.71 -4.27
CA PRO A 82 4.55 -14.33 -4.29
C PRO A 82 4.24 -13.55 -3.00
N LEU A 83 4.11 -14.22 -1.86
CA LEU A 83 3.92 -13.54 -0.58
C LEU A 83 5.25 -12.99 -0.05
N PHE A 84 5.20 -11.80 0.49
CA PHE A 84 6.33 -11.13 1.09
C PHE A 84 5.93 -10.53 2.43
N ALA A 85 6.74 -10.74 3.47
CA ALA A 85 6.47 -10.16 4.76
C ALA A 85 7.74 -9.74 5.47
N PHE A 86 7.61 -8.70 6.29
CA PHE A 86 8.67 -8.28 7.20
C PHE A 86 8.09 -7.77 8.52
N ARG A 87 8.94 -7.77 9.52
CA ARG A 87 8.67 -7.19 10.85
C ARG A 87 9.70 -6.13 11.18
N ARG A 88 9.27 -5.13 11.98
CA ARG A 88 10.12 -4.19 12.71
C ARG A 88 9.70 -4.14 14.16
N SER A 89 10.65 -4.02 15.08
CA SER A 89 10.37 -3.86 16.51
C SER A 89 11.38 -2.91 17.14
N ASP A 90 10.91 -2.03 18.01
CA ASP A 90 11.75 -1.17 18.85
C ASP A 90 11.90 -1.75 20.30
N GLY A 91 11.42 -2.98 20.52
CA GLY A 91 11.42 -3.66 21.80
C GLY A 91 10.17 -3.38 22.65
N HIS A 92 9.38 -2.39 22.31
CA HIS A 92 8.10 -2.05 22.96
C HIS A 92 6.91 -2.19 22.01
N ARG A 93 7.12 -1.83 20.75
CA ARG A 93 6.10 -1.87 19.68
C ARG A 93 6.60 -2.74 18.55
N GLN A 94 5.67 -3.34 17.85
CA GLN A 94 5.94 -4.17 16.69
C GLN A 94 5.05 -3.73 15.51
N LEU A 95 5.62 -3.77 14.34
CA LEU A 95 4.94 -3.63 13.06
C LEU A 95 5.26 -4.85 12.21
N THR A 96 4.23 -5.56 11.75
CA THR A 96 4.36 -6.64 10.77
C THR A 96 3.59 -6.24 9.52
N ALA A 97 4.22 -6.34 8.35
CA ALA A 97 3.59 -6.04 7.08
C ALA A 97 3.69 -7.25 6.15
N LEU A 98 2.56 -7.63 5.54
CA LEU A 98 2.44 -8.70 4.56
C LEU A 98 1.95 -8.13 3.25
N PHE A 99 2.46 -8.67 2.16
CA PHE A 99 2.13 -8.27 0.80
C PHE A 99 1.86 -9.49 -0.06
N ASN A 100 0.78 -9.45 -0.82
CA ASN A 100 0.60 -10.33 -1.96
C ASN A 100 1.08 -9.58 -3.21
N LEU A 101 2.20 -9.99 -3.79
CA LEU A 101 2.81 -9.33 -4.95
C LEU A 101 2.28 -9.88 -6.30
N SER A 102 1.14 -10.58 -6.30
CA SER A 102 0.52 -11.11 -7.51
C SER A 102 -0.85 -10.52 -7.80
N ASP A 103 -1.31 -10.75 -9.01
CA ASP A 103 -2.64 -10.38 -9.52
C ASP A 103 -3.74 -11.39 -9.16
N THR A 104 -3.43 -12.38 -8.31
CA THR A 104 -4.37 -13.42 -7.89
C THR A 104 -4.56 -13.43 -6.38
N ARG A 105 -5.74 -13.90 -5.93
CA ARG A 105 -5.98 -14.17 -4.53
C ARG A 105 -5.18 -15.39 -4.08
N ILE A 106 -4.54 -15.32 -2.93
CA ILE A 106 -3.75 -16.40 -2.33
C ILE A 106 -4.38 -16.77 -0.98
N SER A 107 -4.52 -18.09 -0.76
CA SER A 107 -4.88 -18.65 0.54
C SER A 107 -3.77 -19.60 0.99
N LEU A 108 -3.27 -19.39 2.19
CA LEU A 108 -2.13 -20.12 2.74
C LEU A 108 -2.41 -20.48 4.20
N GLN A 109 -2.11 -21.73 4.57
CA GLN A 109 -2.05 -22.15 5.96
C GLN A 109 -0.76 -21.60 6.59
N ILE A 110 -0.89 -20.84 7.67
CA ILE A 110 0.24 -20.28 8.41
C ILE A 110 0.48 -21.12 9.66
N ASP A 111 1.73 -21.50 9.85
CA ASP A 111 2.26 -22.21 11.02
C ASP A 111 3.52 -21.51 11.60
N ASP A 112 3.98 -20.41 11.00
CA ASP A 112 5.05 -19.60 11.54
C ASP A 112 4.60 -18.89 12.82
N ALA A 113 5.25 -19.24 13.96
CA ALA A 113 4.85 -18.74 15.27
C ALA A 113 4.96 -17.20 15.39
N GLY A 114 5.90 -16.58 14.70
CA GLY A 114 6.07 -15.11 14.72
C GLY A 114 4.96 -14.41 13.96
N LEU A 115 4.54 -14.97 12.83
CA LEU A 115 3.43 -14.44 12.05
C LEU A 115 2.08 -14.72 12.73
N LEU A 116 1.89 -15.91 13.30
CA LEU A 116 0.70 -16.25 14.09
C LEU A 116 0.54 -15.29 15.27
N ALA A 117 1.61 -15.01 16.01
CA ALA A 117 1.57 -14.05 17.11
C ALA A 117 1.21 -12.63 16.64
N ALA A 118 1.73 -12.19 15.48
CA ALA A 118 1.36 -10.90 14.90
C ALA A 118 -0.13 -10.84 14.47
N LEU A 119 -0.72 -11.99 14.11
CA LEU A 119 -2.13 -12.13 13.78
C LEU A 119 -3.02 -12.36 15.02
N GLY A 120 -2.44 -12.40 16.23
CA GLY A 120 -3.16 -12.60 17.48
C GLY A 120 -3.44 -14.07 17.83
N HIS A 121 -2.75 -15.02 17.20
CA HIS A 121 -2.85 -16.45 17.45
C HIS A 121 -1.78 -16.95 18.43
N GLY A 122 -2.08 -18.08 19.10
CA GLY A 122 -1.12 -18.79 19.95
C GLY A 122 -0.04 -19.53 19.13
N PRO A 123 1.10 -19.90 19.76
CA PRO A 123 2.23 -20.52 19.06
C PRO A 123 1.94 -21.94 18.56
N ASP A 124 0.93 -22.62 19.12
CA ASP A 124 0.53 -23.98 18.75
C ASP A 124 -0.72 -23.98 17.85
N GLU A 125 -1.18 -22.82 17.41
CA GLU A 125 -2.30 -22.68 16.51
C GLU A 125 -1.83 -22.68 15.05
N SER A 126 -2.78 -22.79 14.15
CA SER A 126 -2.57 -22.54 12.72
C SER A 126 -3.71 -21.67 12.22
N ALA A 127 -3.44 -20.81 11.27
CA ALA A 127 -4.42 -19.90 10.70
C ALA A 127 -4.46 -19.97 9.18
N LEU A 128 -5.65 -19.89 8.59
CA LEU A 128 -5.79 -19.71 7.15
C LEU A 128 -5.72 -18.22 6.82
N LEU A 129 -4.63 -17.82 6.21
CA LEU A 129 -4.47 -16.46 5.69
C LEU A 129 -4.99 -16.40 4.26
N THR A 130 -5.88 -15.45 3.97
CA THR A 130 -6.35 -15.17 2.60
C THR A 130 -6.04 -13.73 2.23
N MET A 131 -5.17 -13.54 1.26
CA MET A 131 -4.77 -12.23 0.75
C MET A 131 -5.36 -12.00 -0.65
N PRO A 132 -6.08 -10.91 -0.91
CA PRO A 132 -6.53 -10.55 -2.24
C PRO A 132 -5.34 -10.26 -3.18
N ALA A 133 -5.60 -10.18 -4.48
CA ALA A 133 -4.62 -9.70 -5.45
C ALA A 133 -4.06 -8.33 -5.01
N TYR A 134 -2.74 -8.18 -5.06
CA TYR A 134 -2.03 -6.97 -4.61
C TYR A 134 -2.38 -6.49 -3.19
N GLY A 135 -2.88 -7.40 -2.35
CA GLY A 135 -3.28 -7.10 -0.97
C GLY A 135 -2.10 -6.73 -0.08
N VAL A 136 -2.33 -5.79 0.82
CA VAL A 136 -1.38 -5.39 1.85
C VAL A 136 -2.06 -5.45 3.20
N LEU A 137 -1.46 -6.19 4.14
CA LEU A 137 -1.90 -6.26 5.54
C LEU A 137 -0.81 -5.67 6.42
N VAL A 138 -1.18 -4.73 7.27
CA VAL A 138 -0.28 -4.15 8.26
C VAL A 138 -0.86 -4.36 9.64
N LEU A 139 -0.09 -4.99 10.52
CA LEU A 139 -0.43 -5.34 11.89
C LEU A 139 0.50 -4.58 12.84
N GLY A 140 -0.03 -4.08 13.95
CA GLY A 140 0.74 -3.40 14.98
C GLY A 140 -0.04 -3.33 16.28
N ASP A 141 0.67 -3.17 17.39
CA ASP A 141 0.12 -3.28 18.76
C ASP A 141 -0.94 -2.22 19.08
N ASP A 142 -0.90 -1.04 18.47
CA ASP A 142 -1.80 0.07 18.81
C ASP A 142 -2.29 0.88 17.60
N TYR A 143 -2.01 0.46 16.36
CA TYR A 143 -2.22 1.37 15.25
C TYR A 143 -2.45 0.72 13.89
N SER A 144 -3.64 0.97 13.36
CA SER A 144 -3.82 0.94 11.91
C SER A 144 -3.40 2.31 11.35
N PRO A 145 -2.38 2.41 10.49
CA PRO A 145 -2.01 3.69 9.85
C PRO A 145 -3.11 4.21 8.93
N PHE A 146 -4.16 3.45 8.76
CA PHE A 146 -5.23 3.72 7.82
C PHE A 146 -6.55 3.86 8.56
N PRO A 147 -7.36 4.87 8.19
CA PRO A 147 -8.74 4.92 8.63
C PRO A 147 -9.40 3.58 8.29
N SER A 148 -10.42 3.18 9.04
CA SER A 148 -11.26 2.00 8.76
C SER A 148 -11.82 2.15 7.34
N TRP A 149 -11.14 1.57 6.36
CA TRP A 149 -11.45 1.72 4.97
C TRP A 149 -12.47 0.66 4.61
N GLY A 150 -13.67 1.11 4.36
CA GLY A 150 -14.68 0.31 3.70
C GLY A 150 -14.19 -0.14 2.33
N GLU A 151 -14.87 -1.10 1.74
CA GLU A 151 -14.59 -1.80 0.49
C GLU A 151 -13.77 -0.99 -0.53
N ALA A 152 -12.53 -1.41 -0.75
CA ALA A 152 -11.62 -0.78 -1.68
C ALA A 152 -12.07 -1.04 -3.12
N THR A 153 -12.23 0.01 -3.88
CA THR A 153 -12.35 -0.03 -5.34
C THR A 153 -11.04 -0.49 -5.99
N GLU A 154 -11.13 -1.03 -7.20
CA GLU A 154 -10.05 -1.63 -7.99
C GLU A 154 -8.65 -1.00 -7.80
N GLY A 155 -7.69 -1.79 -7.30
CA GLY A 155 -6.31 -1.38 -7.10
C GLY A 155 -5.70 -2.00 -5.85
N TRP A 156 -5.18 -1.20 -4.95
CA TRP A 156 -4.58 -1.65 -3.70
C TRP A 156 -5.64 -1.95 -2.65
N HIS A 157 -5.70 -3.20 -2.19
CA HIS A 157 -6.60 -3.59 -1.11
C HIS A 157 -5.84 -3.62 0.21
N TRP A 158 -6.19 -2.69 1.09
CA TRP A 158 -5.84 -2.80 2.50
C TRP A 158 -6.78 -3.81 3.14
N VAL A 159 -6.23 -4.80 3.80
CA VAL A 159 -7.03 -5.83 4.46
C VAL A 159 -6.96 -5.61 5.96
N ASN A 160 -8.10 -5.61 6.58
CA ASN A 160 -8.22 -5.68 8.02
C ASN A 160 -7.90 -7.11 8.47
N ALA A 161 -7.22 -7.29 9.61
CA ALA A 161 -6.88 -8.61 10.14
C ALA A 161 -8.12 -9.51 10.29
N ALA A 162 -9.28 -8.95 10.63
CA ALA A 162 -10.53 -9.71 10.74
C ALA A 162 -11.09 -10.22 9.39
N GLU A 163 -10.72 -9.61 8.26
CA GLU A 163 -11.14 -10.03 6.92
C GLU A 163 -10.23 -11.11 6.32
N VAL A 164 -9.04 -11.29 6.91
CA VAL A 164 -8.01 -12.20 6.44
C VAL A 164 -8.05 -13.53 7.19
N LEU A 165 -8.62 -13.52 8.38
CA LEU A 165 -8.75 -14.68 9.26
C LEU A 165 -10.19 -15.19 9.20
N ALA A 166 -10.46 -16.14 8.33
CA ALA A 166 -11.73 -16.87 8.26
C ALA A 166 -11.57 -18.29 8.80
#